data_ef64b96e5188483fdf3d9812519f17d9
#
_entry.id   ef64b96e5188483fdf3d9812519f17d9
#
_cell.length_a   1.000
_cell.length_b   1.000
_cell.length_c   1.000
_cell.angle_alpha   90.00
_cell.angle_beta   90.00
_cell.angle_gamma   90.00
#
_symmetry.space_group_name_H-M   'P 1'
#
loop_
_entity.id
_entity.type
_entity.pdbx_description
1 polymer ?
#
loop_
_entity_poly.entity_id
_entity_poly.type
_entity_poly.pdbx_seq_one_letter_code
_entity_poly.pdbx_strand_id
1 'polypeptide(L)'
;MQLDAAQILRQTIASTKFDAAATGVDEPDSAVESGMAMGYGVDMEDDPLADLMDSMEELSLEFEETEEKEIAERQLGDASRTPSVQIIQTWMRTLPDMPGANFLRRTLRTLRSADQQPTVQDLLEMLDEGSDDPSHQFAMLDCLENSLTDEESELRRLIQDAKAQLERAKGQEIRAGINVAEEINKRVSTPEEMRDLRELYRGEVVGFSTPQQCFRSLLASRGAGHLAEALEFLISAAGVDLQAANPSQSPEQLRSVISDLQCVEVLRTVLERLDGLVGRLSRQFGERSLLDGEKLTGRVVDLTEQPFVSSAQVGGIMTSCGIRALLAQMDFAREMLAVFRELSPRLFAEASDRFKLTAAAQELLEETTDRLAEEEEAEKRRREKEKRGGRQP
;
A
#
# COMPACT_ATOMS: atom_id res chain seq x y z
N MET A 1 14.32 26.09 -7.19
CA MET A 1 12.98 26.72 -7.17
C MET A 1 12.27 26.05 -6.00
N GLN A 2 12.33 26.66 -4.83
CA GLN A 2 11.59 26.20 -3.65
C GLN A 2 10.14 26.65 -3.84
N LEU A 3 9.23 25.70 -3.96
CA LEU A 3 7.80 25.97 -3.90
C LEU A 3 7.42 25.93 -2.42
N ASP A 4 6.94 27.04 -1.91
CA ASP A 4 6.48 27.27 -0.56
C ASP A 4 5.32 26.30 -0.22
N ALA A 5 5.39 25.58 0.91
CA ALA A 5 4.34 24.67 1.38
C ALA A 5 2.97 25.34 1.43
N ALA A 6 2.93 26.66 1.68
CA ALA A 6 1.73 27.49 1.59
C ALA A 6 1.13 27.55 0.17
N GLN A 7 1.92 27.35 -0.90
CA GLN A 7 1.41 27.31 -2.27
C GLN A 7 0.76 25.94 -2.58
N ILE A 8 1.31 24.85 -2.04
CA ILE A 8 0.74 23.50 -2.15
C ILE A 8 -0.63 23.47 -1.47
N LEU A 9 -0.74 24.01 -0.26
CA LEU A 9 -2.00 24.13 0.47
C LEU A 9 -3.04 24.98 -0.27
N ARG A 10 -2.64 26.12 -0.86
CA ARG A 10 -3.55 26.98 -1.63
C ARG A 10 -4.05 26.32 -2.92
N GLN A 11 -3.27 25.49 -3.57
CA GLN A 11 -3.72 24.74 -4.75
C GLN A 11 -4.69 23.61 -4.37
N THR A 12 -4.47 22.91 -3.26
CA THR A 12 -5.38 21.87 -2.75
C THR A 12 -6.74 22.46 -2.36
N ILE A 13 -6.75 23.64 -1.70
CA ILE A 13 -7.99 24.34 -1.32
C ILE A 13 -8.74 24.89 -2.55
N ALA A 14 -8.05 25.25 -3.62
CA ALA A 14 -8.67 25.74 -4.85
C ALA A 14 -9.38 24.64 -5.64
N SER A 15 -8.88 23.41 -5.62
CA SER A 15 -9.51 22.25 -6.29
C SER A 15 -10.78 21.76 -5.58
N THR A 16 -10.89 21.90 -4.25
CA THR A 16 -12.08 21.48 -3.51
C THR A 16 -13.27 22.45 -3.60
N LYS A 17 -13.09 23.65 -4.16
CA LYS A 17 -14.19 24.62 -4.32
C LYS A 17 -15.02 24.45 -5.60
N PHE A 18 -14.70 23.53 -6.48
CA PHE A 18 -15.34 23.42 -7.80
C PHE A 18 -16.55 22.46 -7.88
N ASP A 19 -16.81 21.62 -6.87
CA ASP A 19 -17.88 20.61 -6.96
C ASP A 19 -19.12 20.87 -6.07
N ALA A 20 -19.24 22.05 -5.47
CA ALA A 20 -20.39 22.39 -4.60
C ALA A 20 -21.55 23.11 -5.31
N ALA A 21 -21.58 23.19 -6.63
CA ALA A 21 -22.55 24.00 -7.38
C ALA A 21 -23.33 23.23 -8.46
N ALA A 22 -23.70 21.96 -8.23
CA ALA A 22 -24.67 21.29 -9.11
C ALA A 22 -25.34 20.11 -8.42
N THR A 23 -26.36 20.32 -7.60
CA THR A 23 -27.57 19.47 -7.55
C THR A 23 -28.60 20.15 -6.67
N GLY A 24 -29.49 20.87 -7.31
CA GLY A 24 -30.81 21.15 -6.74
C GLY A 24 -31.75 20.02 -7.14
N VAL A 25 -32.37 19.38 -6.18
CA VAL A 25 -33.62 18.63 -6.38
C VAL A 25 -34.45 18.72 -5.10
N ASP A 26 -35.75 19.00 -5.32
CA ASP A 26 -36.86 19.25 -4.43
C ASP A 26 -37.06 18.29 -3.25
N GLU A 27 -37.58 18.86 -2.15
CA GLU A 27 -38.31 18.13 -1.11
C GLU A 27 -39.68 17.62 -1.63
N PRO A 28 -40.19 16.53 -1.04
CA PRO A 28 -41.50 16.67 -0.44
C PRO A 28 -41.64 16.06 0.97
N ASP A 29 -42.42 16.80 1.77
CA ASP A 29 -43.11 16.44 3.00
C ASP A 29 -43.68 15.02 3.05
N SER A 30 -43.49 14.34 4.19
CA SER A 30 -44.61 13.71 4.90
C SER A 30 -44.16 13.10 6.24
N ALA A 31 -44.85 13.51 7.26
CA ALA A 31 -44.84 12.97 8.61
C ALA A 31 -45.41 11.54 8.68
N VAL A 32 -44.81 10.66 9.47
CA VAL A 32 -45.51 9.63 10.28
C VAL A 32 -44.74 9.37 11.56
N GLU A 33 -45.39 9.56 12.69
CA GLU A 33 -45.02 9.11 14.03
C GLU A 33 -44.99 7.59 14.14
N SER A 34 -44.14 7.07 14.95
CA SER A 34 -44.35 6.12 16.06
C SER A 34 -43.06 5.38 16.44
N GLY A 35 -42.43 5.66 17.51
CA GLY A 35 -42.33 4.97 18.77
C GLY A 35 -41.70 3.55 18.73
N MET A 36 -40.46 3.45 19.25
CA MET A 36 -40.15 2.49 20.32
C MET A 36 -38.71 2.77 20.82
N ALA A 37 -38.69 3.15 22.09
CA ALA A 37 -37.44 3.26 22.85
C ALA A 37 -36.86 1.86 23.10
N MET A 38 -35.60 1.67 22.71
CA MET A 38 -34.71 0.70 23.32
C MET A 38 -33.42 1.46 23.63
N GLY A 39 -33.28 1.76 24.93
CA GLY A 39 -32.08 2.36 25.45
C GLY A 39 -30.94 1.36 25.40
N TYR A 40 -29.94 1.69 24.68
CA TYR A 40 -28.58 1.30 24.97
C TYR A 40 -27.85 2.57 25.39
N GLY A 41 -27.66 2.71 26.71
CA GLY A 41 -26.73 3.68 27.25
C GLY A 41 -25.35 3.29 26.78
N VAL A 42 -24.88 4.00 25.77
CA VAL A 42 -23.46 4.14 25.48
C VAL A 42 -23.09 5.40 26.25
N ASP A 43 -22.26 5.26 27.27
CA ASP A 43 -21.59 6.39 27.93
C ASP A 43 -20.82 7.15 26.85
N MET A 44 -21.43 8.25 26.37
CA MET A 44 -20.76 9.21 25.49
C MET A 44 -19.96 10.21 26.38
N GLU A 45 -18.99 9.71 27.12
CA GLU A 45 -18.11 10.60 27.91
C GLU A 45 -16.78 10.93 27.24
N ASP A 46 -16.45 10.32 26.08
CA ASP A 46 -15.25 10.68 25.33
C ASP A 46 -15.57 10.83 23.84
N ASP A 47 -16.12 11.99 23.46
CA ASP A 47 -16.14 12.39 22.05
C ASP A 47 -14.78 13.03 21.71
N PRO A 48 -13.88 12.32 20.99
CA PRO A 48 -12.54 12.84 20.64
C PRO A 48 -12.61 14.12 19.77
N LEU A 49 -13.77 14.42 19.18
CA LEU A 49 -14.02 15.64 18.43
C LEU A 49 -14.38 16.82 19.35
N ALA A 50 -15.12 16.56 20.44
CA ALA A 50 -15.43 17.56 21.44
C ALA A 50 -14.15 17.95 22.22
N ASP A 51 -13.36 16.98 22.68
CA ASP A 51 -12.05 17.22 23.30
C ASP A 51 -11.08 17.96 22.37
N LEU A 52 -11.15 17.66 21.06
CA LEU A 52 -10.35 18.37 20.07
C LEU A 52 -10.81 19.82 19.92
N MET A 53 -12.10 20.08 19.87
CA MET A 53 -12.64 21.43 19.74
C MET A 53 -12.35 22.25 21.01
N ASP A 54 -12.55 21.70 22.18
CA ASP A 54 -12.20 22.36 23.45
C ASP A 54 -10.69 22.60 23.56
N SER A 55 -9.85 21.65 23.16
CA SER A 55 -8.39 21.79 23.13
C SER A 55 -7.91 22.82 22.12
N MET A 56 -8.63 22.99 21.00
CA MET A 56 -8.31 23.99 19.97
C MET A 56 -8.80 25.38 20.35
N GLU A 57 -9.92 25.48 21.07
CA GLU A 57 -10.43 26.72 21.60
C GLU A 57 -9.50 27.23 22.71
N GLU A 58 -8.99 26.36 23.55
CA GLU A 58 -8.02 26.68 24.60
C GLU A 58 -6.63 27.07 24.06
N LEU A 59 -6.18 26.43 22.94
CA LEU A 59 -4.98 26.86 22.20
C LEU A 59 -5.16 28.28 21.62
N SER A 60 -6.34 28.58 21.10
CA SER A 60 -6.70 29.90 20.59
C SER A 60 -6.72 30.95 21.73
N LEU A 61 -7.27 30.59 22.90
CA LEU A 61 -7.38 31.48 24.03
C LEU A 61 -6.02 31.79 24.72
N GLU A 62 -5.09 30.85 24.78
CA GLU A 62 -3.72 31.10 25.29
C GLU A 62 -2.93 32.07 24.39
N PHE A 63 -3.30 32.23 23.12
CA PHE A 63 -2.67 33.19 22.21
C PHE A 63 -3.30 34.60 22.27
N GLU A 64 -4.53 34.75 22.79
CA GLU A 64 -5.27 36.03 22.84
C GLU A 64 -5.24 36.77 24.20
N GLU A 65 -4.57 36.24 25.23
CA GLU A 65 -4.61 36.86 26.55
C GLU A 65 -3.85 38.20 26.68
N THR A 66 -3.35 38.79 25.62
CA THR A 66 -2.66 40.06 25.74
C THR A 66 -3.32 41.29 25.15
N GLU A 67 -4.43 41.24 24.50
CA GLU A 67 -5.22 42.46 24.21
C GLU A 67 -6.61 42.10 23.63
N GLU A 68 -7.66 42.67 24.22
CA GLU A 68 -9.05 42.77 23.78
C GLU A 68 -10.09 41.82 24.39
N LYS A 69 -10.37 42.09 25.67
CA LYS A 69 -11.53 41.54 26.39
C LYS A 69 -12.90 42.11 25.98
N GLU A 70 -13.01 43.05 25.05
CA GLU A 70 -14.27 43.78 24.76
C GLU A 70 -14.89 43.62 23.39
N ILE A 71 -14.28 42.91 22.45
CA ILE A 71 -14.86 42.74 21.08
C ILE A 71 -15.48 41.35 20.86
N ALA A 72 -15.17 40.37 21.69
CA ALA A 72 -15.54 38.96 21.47
C ALA A 72 -17.01 38.59 21.79
N GLU A 73 -17.77 39.45 22.51
CA GLU A 73 -19.18 39.13 22.86
C GLU A 73 -20.21 39.43 21.75
N ARG A 74 -19.84 40.01 20.61
CA ARG A 74 -20.82 40.42 19.57
C ARG A 74 -20.78 39.64 18.27
N GLN A 75 -19.91 38.64 18.09
CA GLN A 75 -19.85 37.86 16.83
C GLN A 75 -19.73 36.37 17.08
N LEU A 76 -20.65 35.78 17.80
CA LEU A 76 -20.79 34.33 18.00
C LEU A 76 -21.41 33.60 16.79
N GLY A 77 -21.31 34.15 15.59
CA GLY A 77 -21.88 33.54 14.38
C GLY A 77 -20.88 33.25 13.25
N ASP A 78 -19.74 33.91 13.24
CA ASP A 78 -18.78 33.77 12.12
C ASP A 78 -17.36 34.11 12.61
N ALA A 79 -16.90 33.40 13.63
CA ALA A 79 -15.52 33.53 14.09
C ALA A 79 -14.60 33.06 12.95
N SER A 80 -13.96 33.99 12.27
CA SER A 80 -12.85 33.68 11.38
C SER A 80 -11.78 32.99 12.23
N ARG A 81 -11.73 31.66 12.17
CA ARG A 81 -10.76 30.83 12.89
C ARG A 81 -9.36 31.37 12.56
N THR A 82 -8.52 31.52 13.59
CA THR A 82 -7.14 31.98 13.36
C THR A 82 -6.46 31.10 12.31
N PRO A 83 -5.53 31.65 11.50
CA PRO A 83 -4.82 30.85 10.48
C PRO A 83 -4.20 29.57 11.04
N SER A 84 -3.70 29.61 12.29
CA SER A 84 -3.12 28.46 13.00
C SER A 84 -4.13 27.33 13.19
N VAL A 85 -5.35 27.65 13.63
CA VAL A 85 -6.42 26.67 13.84
C VAL A 85 -6.83 26.01 12.52
N GLN A 86 -6.90 26.78 11.44
CA GLN A 86 -7.23 26.24 10.12
C GLN A 86 -6.16 25.24 9.62
N ILE A 87 -4.89 25.53 9.86
CA ILE A 87 -3.78 24.64 9.48
C ILE A 87 -3.82 23.34 10.27
N ILE A 88 -3.99 23.42 11.60
CA ILE A 88 -4.13 22.23 12.46
C ILE A 88 -5.32 21.37 11.99
N GLN A 89 -6.47 21.98 11.76
CA GLN A 89 -7.66 21.26 11.28
C GLN A 89 -7.43 20.61 9.91
N THR A 90 -6.70 21.26 9.03
CA THR A 90 -6.38 20.73 7.70
C THR A 90 -5.50 19.48 7.83
N TRP A 91 -4.45 19.55 8.64
CA TRP A 91 -3.57 18.40 8.89
C TRP A 91 -4.30 17.25 9.57
N MET A 92 -5.14 17.52 10.57
CA MET A 92 -5.91 16.47 11.25
C MET A 92 -6.98 15.83 10.38
N ARG A 93 -7.47 16.51 9.33
CA ARG A 93 -8.32 15.90 8.32
C ARG A 93 -7.52 15.06 7.31
N THR A 94 -6.32 15.51 6.96
CA THR A 94 -5.44 14.81 6.01
C THR A 94 -4.81 13.60 6.66
N LEU A 95 -4.31 13.73 7.88
CA LEU A 95 -3.62 12.72 8.67
C LEU A 95 -4.34 12.56 10.03
N PRO A 96 -5.50 11.92 10.07
CA PRO A 96 -6.31 11.82 11.30
C PRO A 96 -5.63 11.00 12.41
N ASP A 97 -4.66 10.17 12.05
CA ASP A 97 -3.83 9.39 12.97
C ASP A 97 -2.57 10.14 13.47
N MET A 98 -2.42 11.42 13.12
CA MET A 98 -1.37 12.29 13.67
C MET A 98 -1.61 12.55 15.16
N PRO A 99 -0.55 12.71 16.00
CA PRO A 99 -0.69 13.14 17.38
C PRO A 99 -1.53 14.40 17.53
N GLY A 100 -2.49 14.35 18.47
CA GLY A 100 -3.48 15.40 18.64
C GLY A 100 -2.94 16.73 19.20
N ALA A 101 -3.83 17.72 19.30
CA ALA A 101 -3.52 19.07 19.75
C ALA A 101 -2.85 19.13 21.15
N ASN A 102 -3.20 18.20 22.03
CA ASN A 102 -2.58 18.10 23.36
C ASN A 102 -1.08 17.80 23.32
N PHE A 103 -0.65 16.95 22.37
CA PHE A 103 0.76 16.68 22.15
C PHE A 103 1.48 17.94 21.64
N LEU A 104 0.94 18.61 20.64
CA LEU A 104 1.50 19.85 20.07
C LEU A 104 1.61 20.96 21.13
N ARG A 105 0.57 21.12 21.96
CA ARG A 105 0.58 22.09 23.08
C ARG A 105 1.68 21.78 24.10
N ARG A 106 1.82 20.48 24.47
CA ARG A 106 2.88 20.07 25.41
C ARG A 106 4.26 20.36 24.82
N THR A 107 4.50 20.01 23.56
CA THR A 107 5.76 20.27 22.86
C THR A 107 6.07 21.78 22.83
N LEU A 108 5.08 22.60 22.46
CA LEU A 108 5.24 24.05 22.41
C LEU A 108 5.57 24.66 23.81
N ARG A 109 4.89 24.19 24.86
CA ARG A 109 5.21 24.61 26.26
C ARG A 109 6.64 24.23 26.64
N THR A 110 7.08 23.03 26.31
CA THR A 110 8.45 22.57 26.56
C THR A 110 9.46 23.46 25.84
N LEU A 111 9.23 23.81 24.58
CA LEU A 111 10.09 24.68 23.80
C LEU A 111 10.17 26.12 24.41
N ARG A 112 9.04 26.64 24.89
CA ARG A 112 8.96 27.97 25.52
C ARG A 112 9.58 28.04 26.93
N SER A 113 9.52 26.93 27.68
CA SER A 113 10.00 26.85 29.06
C SER A 113 11.43 26.35 29.19
N ALA A 114 12.10 26.02 28.11
CA ALA A 114 13.46 25.49 28.13
C ALA A 114 14.46 26.56 28.61
N ASP A 115 15.19 26.28 29.70
CA ASP A 115 16.25 27.16 30.25
C ASP A 115 17.45 27.31 29.28
N GLN A 116 17.64 26.36 28.40
CA GLN A 116 18.62 26.39 27.32
C GLN A 116 17.89 26.28 25.98
N GLN A 117 18.37 27.02 24.99
CA GLN A 117 17.79 26.92 23.65
C GLN A 117 17.87 25.46 23.14
N PRO A 118 16.74 24.81 22.84
CA PRO A 118 16.73 23.46 22.30
C PRO A 118 17.41 23.42 20.93
N THR A 119 18.09 22.33 20.64
CA THR A 119 18.67 22.10 19.31
C THR A 119 17.64 21.51 18.35
N VAL A 120 17.95 21.54 17.05
CA VAL A 120 17.12 20.87 16.03
C VAL A 120 16.96 19.38 16.34
N GLN A 121 18.02 18.73 16.84
CA GLN A 121 18.01 17.33 17.21
C GLN A 121 17.05 17.06 18.38
N ASP A 122 17.10 17.89 19.43
CA ASP A 122 16.19 17.77 20.58
C ASP A 122 14.72 17.90 20.15
N LEU A 123 14.43 18.84 19.24
CA LEU A 123 13.08 19.01 18.69
C LEU A 123 12.63 17.78 17.89
N LEU A 124 13.48 17.23 17.03
CA LEU A 124 13.14 16.04 16.25
C LEU A 124 12.94 14.81 17.16
N GLU A 125 13.74 14.65 18.21
CA GLU A 125 13.57 13.58 19.21
C GLU A 125 12.25 13.74 19.99
N MET A 126 11.87 14.96 20.37
CA MET A 126 10.55 15.20 20.98
C MET A 126 9.39 14.83 20.05
N LEU A 127 9.52 15.09 18.74
CA LEU A 127 8.49 14.74 17.79
C LEU A 127 8.42 13.22 17.53
N ASP A 128 9.56 12.54 17.59
CA ASP A 128 9.67 11.08 17.45
C ASP A 128 8.96 10.35 18.60
N GLU A 129 8.92 10.95 19.81
CA GLU A 129 8.09 10.45 20.93
C GLU A 129 6.58 10.45 20.61
N GLY A 130 6.13 11.37 19.75
CA GLY A 130 4.73 11.46 19.34
C GLY A 130 4.42 10.55 18.16
N SER A 131 5.30 10.51 17.18
CA SER A 131 5.18 9.65 16.00
C SER A 131 6.51 9.52 15.27
N ASP A 132 6.86 8.31 14.89
CA ASP A 132 8.01 7.96 14.05
C ASP A 132 7.72 8.18 12.54
N ASP A 133 6.47 8.49 12.18
CA ASP A 133 6.05 8.77 10.80
C ASP A 133 6.55 10.15 10.32
N PRO A 134 7.40 10.20 9.27
CA PRO A 134 7.94 11.46 8.76
C PRO A 134 6.88 12.46 8.29
N SER A 135 5.72 11.97 7.81
CA SER A 135 4.61 12.85 7.38
C SER A 135 3.95 13.50 8.57
N HIS A 136 3.78 12.77 9.69
CA HIS A 136 3.28 13.33 10.95
C HIS A 136 4.26 14.34 11.54
N GLN A 137 5.55 14.00 11.60
CA GLN A 137 6.58 14.92 12.10
C GLN A 137 6.61 16.23 11.31
N PHE A 138 6.50 16.14 9.96
CA PHE A 138 6.43 17.31 9.11
C PHE A 138 5.15 18.14 9.38
N ALA A 139 4.00 17.49 9.49
CA ALA A 139 2.73 18.14 9.79
C ALA A 139 2.76 18.81 11.19
N MET A 140 3.33 18.14 12.21
CA MET A 140 3.52 18.70 13.54
C MET A 140 4.42 19.94 13.51
N LEU A 141 5.55 19.91 12.79
CA LEU A 141 6.41 21.07 12.60
C LEU A 141 5.69 22.23 11.93
N ASP A 142 4.85 21.94 10.93
CA ASP A 142 4.05 22.95 10.25
C ASP A 142 3.01 23.58 11.19
N CYS A 143 2.35 22.77 12.02
CA CYS A 143 1.43 23.25 13.06
C CYS A 143 2.14 24.12 14.10
N LEU A 144 3.30 23.69 14.60
CA LEU A 144 4.09 24.44 15.57
C LEU A 144 4.57 25.77 14.99
N GLU A 145 5.10 25.78 13.75
CA GLU A 145 5.54 27.01 13.08
C GLU A 145 4.43 28.04 12.98
N ASN A 146 3.22 27.60 12.60
CA ASN A 146 2.06 28.48 12.45
C ASN A 146 1.39 28.87 13.78
N SER A 147 1.78 28.23 14.89
CA SER A 147 1.31 28.56 16.22
C SER A 147 2.22 29.57 16.97
N LEU A 148 3.30 30.00 16.35
CA LEU A 148 4.22 30.98 16.93
C LEU A 148 3.78 32.40 16.63
N THR A 149 3.95 33.29 17.63
CA THR A 149 3.80 34.73 17.47
C THR A 149 4.97 35.34 16.70
N ASP A 150 4.83 36.56 16.22
CA ASP A 150 5.89 37.24 15.46
C ASP A 150 7.12 37.54 16.33
N GLU A 151 6.96 37.59 17.65
CA GLU A 151 8.03 37.84 18.62
C GLU A 151 8.93 36.61 18.83
N GLU A 152 8.45 35.40 18.52
CA GLU A 152 9.15 34.14 18.74
C GLU A 152 10.06 33.75 17.54
N SER A 153 10.80 34.70 17.02
CA SER A 153 11.61 34.55 15.81
C SER A 153 12.71 33.49 15.94
N GLU A 154 13.27 33.26 17.12
CA GLU A 154 14.30 32.23 17.35
C GLU A 154 13.71 30.83 17.31
N LEU A 155 12.55 30.60 17.95
CA LEU A 155 11.82 29.32 17.88
C LEU A 155 11.34 29.04 16.45
N ARG A 156 10.85 30.07 15.78
CA ARG A 156 10.46 29.93 14.36
C ARG A 156 11.62 29.43 13.49
N ARG A 157 12.81 30.03 13.69
CA ARG A 157 14.01 29.59 12.97
C ARG A 157 14.40 28.17 13.31
N LEU A 158 14.35 27.76 14.58
CA LEU A 158 14.62 26.41 15.02
C LEU A 158 13.68 25.40 14.30
N ILE A 159 12.37 25.70 14.29
CA ILE A 159 11.38 24.83 13.63
C ILE A 159 11.60 24.77 12.12
N GLN A 160 11.91 25.89 11.48
CA GLN A 160 12.24 25.93 10.04
C GLN A 160 13.49 25.11 9.71
N ASP A 161 14.51 25.19 10.56
CA ASP A 161 15.75 24.41 10.40
C ASP A 161 15.46 22.90 10.58
N ALA A 162 14.64 22.53 11.57
CA ALA A 162 14.19 21.15 11.77
C ALA A 162 13.39 20.61 10.57
N LYS A 163 12.44 21.42 10.08
CA LYS A 163 11.63 21.10 8.90
C LYS A 163 12.51 20.89 7.65
N ALA A 164 13.47 21.78 7.44
CA ALA A 164 14.42 21.67 6.33
C ALA A 164 15.35 20.45 6.45
N GLN A 165 15.76 20.08 7.69
CA GLN A 165 16.54 18.87 7.92
C GLN A 165 15.74 17.62 7.65
N LEU A 166 14.50 17.55 8.12
CA LEU A 166 13.59 16.42 7.91
C LEU A 166 13.27 16.24 6.42
N GLU A 167 12.99 17.34 5.71
CA GLU A 167 12.76 17.28 4.24
C GLU A 167 13.96 16.80 3.45
N ARG A 168 15.19 17.21 3.85
CA ARG A 168 16.41 16.72 3.19
C ARG A 168 16.64 15.23 3.42
N ALA A 169 16.33 14.75 4.62
CA ALA A 169 16.56 13.36 5.01
C ALA A 169 15.47 12.41 4.47
N LYS A 170 14.19 12.81 4.59
CA LYS A 170 13.02 11.95 4.36
C LYS A 170 11.97 12.58 3.42
N GLY A 171 12.36 13.51 2.56
CA GLY A 171 11.40 14.28 1.76
C GLY A 171 10.54 13.44 0.79
N GLN A 172 11.05 12.32 0.29
CA GLN A 172 10.26 11.40 -0.54
C GLN A 172 9.19 10.68 0.31
N GLU A 173 9.56 10.21 1.50
CA GLU A 173 8.65 9.54 2.43
C GLU A 173 7.54 10.47 2.94
N ILE A 174 7.91 11.73 3.24
CA ILE A 174 6.95 12.78 3.64
C ILE A 174 5.92 13.00 2.53
N ARG A 175 6.38 13.26 1.30
CA ARG A 175 5.47 13.48 0.17
C ARG A 175 4.61 12.26 -0.10
N ALA A 176 5.21 11.07 -0.08
CA ALA A 176 4.48 9.82 -0.23
C ALA A 176 3.34 9.72 0.79
N GLY A 177 3.63 9.89 2.09
CA GLY A 177 2.62 9.78 3.14
C GLY A 177 1.50 10.82 3.03
N ILE A 178 1.82 12.06 2.64
CA ILE A 178 0.82 13.13 2.45
C ILE A 178 -0.02 12.90 1.20
N ASN A 179 0.60 12.57 0.06
CA ASN A 179 -0.09 12.42 -1.22
C ASN A 179 -1.10 11.26 -1.20
N VAL A 180 -0.80 10.17 -0.47
CA VAL A 180 -1.68 9.01 -0.42
C VAL A 180 -2.66 9.01 0.77
N ALA A 181 -2.60 10.03 1.64
CA ALA A 181 -3.40 10.09 2.86
C ALA A 181 -4.90 9.96 2.59
N GLU A 182 -5.42 10.66 1.58
CA GLU A 182 -6.84 10.58 1.19
C GLU A 182 -7.23 9.17 0.73
N GLU A 183 -6.36 8.50 -0.01
CA GLU A 183 -6.61 7.14 -0.49
C GLU A 183 -6.60 6.12 0.66
N ILE A 184 -5.76 6.33 1.66
CA ILE A 184 -5.74 5.54 2.90
C ILE A 184 -7.04 5.76 3.69
N ASN A 185 -7.42 7.02 3.92
CA ASN A 185 -8.62 7.39 4.68
C ASN A 185 -9.93 6.84 4.07
N LYS A 186 -9.97 6.61 2.75
CA LYS A 186 -11.10 5.95 2.08
C LYS A 186 -11.22 4.45 2.38
N ARG A 187 -10.11 3.80 2.74
CA ARG A 187 -10.03 2.34 2.89
C ARG A 187 -10.14 1.87 4.34
N VAL A 188 -9.54 2.61 5.24
CA VAL A 188 -9.40 2.23 6.65
C VAL A 188 -9.65 3.44 7.55
N SER A 189 -10.08 3.17 8.80
CA SER A 189 -10.43 4.20 9.77
C SER A 189 -9.62 4.14 11.06
N THR A 190 -8.93 3.03 11.32
CA THR A 190 -8.12 2.91 12.55
C THR A 190 -6.70 3.46 12.33
N PRO A 191 -6.13 4.15 13.34
CA PRO A 191 -4.78 4.70 13.24
C PRO A 191 -3.70 3.65 12.91
N GLU A 192 -3.85 2.42 13.43
CA GLU A 192 -2.91 1.33 13.19
C GLU A 192 -2.93 0.90 11.73
N GLU A 193 -4.12 0.66 11.16
CA GLU A 193 -4.26 0.28 9.74
C GLU A 193 -3.79 1.40 8.80
N MET A 194 -4.04 2.67 9.16
CA MET A 194 -3.55 3.82 8.38
C MET A 194 -2.03 3.85 8.33
N ARG A 195 -1.38 3.63 9.48
CA ARG A 195 0.07 3.53 9.57
C ARG A 195 0.60 2.37 8.73
N ASP A 196 0.00 1.18 8.86
CA ASP A 196 0.37 -0.01 8.11
C ASP A 196 0.30 0.20 6.60
N LEU A 197 -0.73 0.89 6.10
CA LEU A 197 -0.86 1.21 4.68
C LEU A 197 0.18 2.25 4.22
N ARG A 198 0.52 3.23 5.06
CA ARG A 198 1.59 4.19 4.75
C ARG A 198 2.95 3.52 4.69
N GLU A 199 3.25 2.66 5.66
CA GLU A 199 4.49 1.87 5.65
C GLU A 199 4.57 0.95 4.44
N LEU A 200 3.46 0.27 4.12
CA LEU A 200 3.37 -0.55 2.92
C LEU A 200 3.66 0.26 1.66
N TYR A 201 3.05 1.43 1.51
CA TYR A 201 3.29 2.30 0.35
C TYR A 201 4.75 2.76 0.27
N ARG A 202 5.33 3.19 1.39
CA ARG A 202 6.74 3.60 1.43
C ARG A 202 7.68 2.44 1.09
N GLY A 203 7.47 1.27 1.67
CA GLY A 203 8.30 0.10 1.43
C GLY A 203 8.24 -0.37 -0.02
N GLU A 204 7.04 -0.49 -0.57
CA GLU A 204 6.82 -1.12 -1.86
C GLU A 204 6.78 -0.14 -3.05
N VAL A 205 6.64 1.17 -2.83
CA VAL A 205 6.65 2.17 -3.89
C VAL A 205 7.88 3.07 -3.82
N VAL A 206 8.14 3.71 -2.66
CA VAL A 206 9.33 4.58 -2.51
C VAL A 206 10.60 3.75 -2.46
N GLY A 207 10.59 2.63 -1.74
CA GLY A 207 11.68 1.66 -1.63
C GLY A 207 11.69 0.56 -2.69
N PHE A 208 10.91 0.70 -3.77
CA PHE A 208 10.73 -0.34 -4.78
C PHE A 208 12.06 -0.77 -5.38
N SER A 209 12.28 -2.09 -5.47
CA SER A 209 13.52 -2.67 -6.01
C SER A 209 13.28 -3.46 -7.31
N THR A 210 12.55 -4.56 -7.24
CA THR A 210 12.17 -5.38 -8.40
C THR A 210 10.77 -5.98 -8.20
N PRO A 211 10.03 -6.30 -9.29
CA PRO A 211 8.73 -6.96 -9.18
C PRO A 211 8.78 -8.28 -8.39
N GLN A 212 9.85 -9.05 -8.55
CA GLN A 212 10.03 -10.33 -7.85
C GLN A 212 10.22 -10.13 -6.35
N GLN A 213 11.01 -9.14 -5.94
CA GLN A 213 11.23 -8.82 -4.52
C GLN A 213 9.96 -8.26 -3.90
N CYS A 214 9.25 -7.36 -4.58
CA CYS A 214 7.95 -6.85 -4.16
C CYS A 214 6.93 -7.99 -3.98
N PHE A 215 6.83 -8.93 -4.94
CA PHE A 215 5.95 -10.09 -4.80
C PHE A 215 6.29 -10.93 -3.55
N ARG A 216 7.57 -11.24 -3.32
CA ARG A 216 8.00 -12.00 -2.14
C ARG A 216 7.74 -11.26 -0.84
N SER A 217 7.99 -9.95 -0.80
CA SER A 217 7.73 -9.07 0.35
C SER A 217 6.25 -9.05 0.70
N LEU A 218 5.39 -8.80 -0.29
CA LEU A 218 3.94 -8.75 -0.10
C LEU A 218 3.38 -10.11 0.33
N LEU A 219 3.85 -11.20 -0.28
CA LEU A 219 3.42 -12.55 0.10
C LEU A 219 3.82 -12.89 1.54
N ALA A 220 5.03 -12.52 1.94
CA ALA A 220 5.54 -12.77 3.29
C ALA A 220 4.82 -11.92 4.36
N SER A 221 4.52 -10.64 4.05
CA SER A 221 3.93 -9.71 5.02
C SER A 221 2.40 -9.81 5.10
N ARG A 222 1.71 -10.09 3.99
CA ARG A 222 0.23 -10.07 3.89
C ARG A 222 -0.38 -11.45 3.66
N GLY A 223 0.41 -12.39 3.14
CA GLY A 223 -0.08 -13.71 2.72
C GLY A 223 -0.86 -13.66 1.41
N ALA A 224 -1.09 -14.83 0.81
CA ALA A 224 -1.77 -14.97 -0.49
C ALA A 224 -3.20 -14.38 -0.48
N GLY A 225 -3.92 -14.51 0.64
CA GLY A 225 -5.32 -14.07 0.74
C GLY A 225 -5.53 -12.55 0.64
N HIS A 226 -4.55 -11.74 1.04
CA HIS A 226 -4.63 -10.28 1.05
C HIS A 226 -3.77 -9.61 -0.03
N LEU A 227 -3.12 -10.39 -0.87
CA LEU A 227 -2.22 -9.88 -1.91
C LEU A 227 -2.96 -9.01 -2.94
N ALA A 228 -4.18 -9.38 -3.31
CA ALA A 228 -5.01 -8.63 -4.25
C ALA A 228 -5.35 -7.23 -3.71
N GLU A 229 -5.79 -7.15 -2.46
CA GLU A 229 -6.15 -5.89 -1.80
C GLU A 229 -4.93 -4.97 -1.66
N ALA A 230 -3.78 -5.55 -1.27
CA ALA A 230 -2.53 -4.80 -1.15
C ALA A 230 -2.07 -4.21 -2.50
N LEU A 231 -2.13 -5.00 -3.58
CA LEU A 231 -1.76 -4.54 -4.93
C LEU A 231 -2.72 -3.49 -5.47
N GLU A 232 -4.02 -3.67 -5.28
CA GLU A 232 -5.03 -2.68 -5.66
C GLU A 232 -4.78 -1.33 -4.95
N PHE A 233 -4.49 -1.38 -3.64
CA PHE A 233 -4.12 -0.18 -2.88
C PHE A 233 -2.86 0.46 -3.45
N LEU A 234 -1.77 -0.29 -3.62
CA LEU A 234 -0.49 0.24 -4.09
C LEU A 234 -0.59 0.88 -5.47
N ILE A 235 -1.31 0.26 -6.40
CA ILE A 235 -1.50 0.78 -7.76
C ILE A 235 -2.36 2.05 -7.73
N SER A 236 -3.45 2.06 -6.96
CA SER A 236 -4.31 3.22 -6.80
C SER A 236 -3.57 4.39 -6.16
N ALA A 237 -2.89 4.15 -5.04
CA ALA A 237 -2.12 5.15 -4.30
C ALA A 237 -0.96 5.71 -5.13
N ALA A 238 -0.24 4.86 -5.90
CA ALA A 238 0.80 5.33 -6.82
C ALA A 238 0.24 6.18 -7.96
N GLY A 239 -0.97 5.88 -8.41
CA GLY A 239 -1.70 6.70 -9.39
C GLY A 239 -2.06 8.09 -8.83
N VAL A 240 -2.49 8.16 -7.57
CA VAL A 240 -2.78 9.42 -6.87
C VAL A 240 -1.50 10.23 -6.65
N ASP A 241 -0.43 9.60 -6.17
CA ASP A 241 0.86 10.26 -5.98
C ASP A 241 1.44 10.79 -7.30
N LEU A 242 1.32 10.04 -8.39
CA LEU A 242 1.74 10.48 -9.73
C LEU A 242 0.99 11.74 -10.20
N GLN A 243 -0.26 11.93 -9.80
CA GLN A 243 -1.09 13.09 -10.15
C GLN A 243 -0.92 14.26 -9.18
N ALA A 244 -0.27 14.07 -8.04
CA ALA A 244 -0.05 15.12 -7.06
C ALA A 244 0.79 16.28 -7.65
N ALA A 245 0.57 17.48 -7.10
CA ALA A 245 1.32 18.68 -7.54
C ALA A 245 2.84 18.54 -7.26
N ASN A 246 3.21 17.76 -6.25
CA ASN A 246 4.59 17.46 -5.89
C ASN A 246 4.72 15.95 -5.58
N PRO A 247 4.90 15.09 -6.61
CA PRO A 247 4.99 13.66 -6.43
C PRO A 247 6.17 13.25 -5.53
N SER A 248 6.04 12.10 -4.88
CA SER A 248 7.09 11.57 -4.01
C SER A 248 8.38 11.25 -4.77
N GLN A 249 8.24 10.81 -6.03
CA GLN A 249 9.33 10.50 -6.96
C GLN A 249 9.10 11.17 -8.32
N SER A 250 10.05 11.04 -9.24
CA SER A 250 9.84 11.54 -10.60
C SER A 250 8.66 10.82 -11.28
N PRO A 251 7.90 11.51 -12.15
CA PRO A 251 6.78 10.88 -12.85
C PRO A 251 7.17 9.63 -13.66
N GLU A 252 8.39 9.57 -14.18
CA GLU A 252 8.92 8.41 -14.90
C GLU A 252 9.11 7.22 -13.95
N GLN A 253 9.68 7.47 -12.77
CA GLN A 253 9.87 6.44 -11.74
C GLN A 253 8.53 5.89 -11.27
N LEU A 254 7.56 6.74 -10.93
CA LEU A 254 6.22 6.29 -10.51
C LEU A 254 5.51 5.49 -11.60
N ARG A 255 5.59 5.90 -12.87
CA ARG A 255 5.04 5.11 -13.99
C ARG A 255 5.73 3.76 -14.12
N SER A 256 7.05 3.70 -13.93
CA SER A 256 7.78 2.43 -13.93
C SER A 256 7.31 1.54 -12.80
N VAL A 257 7.23 2.05 -11.57
CA VAL A 257 6.75 1.30 -10.40
C VAL A 257 5.31 0.79 -10.62
N ILE A 258 4.41 1.62 -11.14
CA ILE A 258 3.04 1.17 -11.46
C ILE A 258 3.07 0.00 -12.46
N SER A 259 3.90 0.08 -13.50
CA SER A 259 4.04 -1.02 -14.47
C SER A 259 4.66 -2.27 -13.85
N ASP A 260 5.53 -2.11 -12.88
CA ASP A 260 6.15 -3.21 -12.14
C ASP A 260 5.17 -3.84 -11.15
N LEU A 261 4.32 -3.04 -10.48
CA LEU A 261 3.19 -3.54 -9.67
C LEU A 261 2.17 -4.32 -10.51
N GLN A 262 1.93 -3.90 -11.76
CA GLN A 262 1.11 -4.69 -12.70
C GLN A 262 1.75 -6.04 -13.03
N CYS A 263 3.09 -6.12 -13.05
CA CYS A 263 3.75 -7.43 -13.20
C CYS A 263 3.59 -8.29 -11.94
N VAL A 264 3.57 -7.69 -10.75
CA VAL A 264 3.27 -8.41 -9.50
C VAL A 264 1.84 -8.93 -9.51
N GLU A 265 0.89 -8.19 -10.08
CA GLU A 265 -0.50 -8.67 -10.27
C GLU A 265 -0.57 -9.89 -11.21
N VAL A 266 0.26 -9.94 -12.24
CA VAL A 266 0.40 -11.16 -13.06
C VAL A 266 0.93 -12.33 -12.23
N LEU A 267 1.93 -12.11 -11.36
CA LEU A 267 2.44 -13.16 -10.46
C LEU A 267 1.37 -13.64 -9.47
N ARG A 268 0.51 -12.75 -8.98
CA ARG A 268 -0.65 -13.13 -8.16
C ARG A 268 -1.60 -14.06 -8.93
N THR A 269 -1.92 -13.71 -10.17
CA THR A 269 -2.76 -14.57 -11.03
C THR A 269 -2.10 -15.94 -11.28
N VAL A 270 -0.77 -15.96 -11.46
CA VAL A 270 0.01 -17.21 -11.58
C VAL A 270 -0.09 -18.04 -10.31
N LEU A 271 -0.02 -17.41 -9.12
CA LEU A 271 -0.19 -18.08 -7.83
C LEU A 271 -1.54 -18.80 -7.74
N GLU A 272 -2.64 -18.12 -8.03
CA GLU A 272 -3.99 -18.72 -8.03
C GLU A 272 -4.11 -19.88 -9.02
N ARG A 273 -3.51 -19.72 -10.19
CA ARG A 273 -3.51 -20.74 -11.23
C ARG A 273 -2.72 -21.98 -10.82
N LEU A 274 -1.55 -21.81 -10.23
CA LEU A 274 -0.71 -22.90 -9.77
C LEU A 274 -1.30 -23.61 -8.54
N ASP A 275 -1.96 -22.86 -7.65
CA ASP A 275 -2.72 -23.48 -6.56
C ASP A 275 -3.89 -24.34 -7.10
N GLY A 276 -4.59 -23.81 -8.09
CA GLY A 276 -5.60 -24.57 -8.84
C GLY A 276 -5.04 -25.84 -9.51
N LEU A 277 -3.82 -25.78 -10.06
CA LEU A 277 -3.13 -26.94 -10.64
C LEU A 277 -2.87 -28.01 -9.57
N VAL A 278 -2.30 -27.61 -8.42
CA VAL A 278 -2.04 -28.52 -7.29
C VAL A 278 -3.33 -29.23 -6.87
N GLY A 279 -4.44 -28.48 -6.77
CA GLY A 279 -5.76 -29.05 -6.48
C GLY A 279 -6.28 -30.00 -7.56
N ARG A 280 -6.03 -29.72 -8.84
CA ARG A 280 -6.39 -30.64 -9.96
C ARG A 280 -5.58 -31.92 -9.93
N LEU A 281 -4.26 -31.83 -9.76
CA LEU A 281 -3.36 -32.99 -9.68
C LEU A 281 -3.82 -33.96 -8.58
N SER A 282 -4.21 -33.45 -7.44
CA SER A 282 -4.72 -34.27 -6.33
C SER A 282 -6.07 -34.94 -6.68
N ARG A 283 -7.02 -34.20 -7.23
CA ARG A 283 -8.38 -34.70 -7.49
C ARG A 283 -8.49 -35.65 -8.68
N GLN A 284 -7.77 -35.34 -9.77
CA GLN A 284 -7.91 -36.08 -11.03
C GLN A 284 -6.95 -37.27 -11.15
N PHE A 285 -5.75 -37.13 -10.61
CA PHE A 285 -4.69 -38.14 -10.74
C PHE A 285 -4.31 -38.80 -9.40
N GLY A 286 -4.91 -38.36 -8.28
CA GLY A 286 -4.56 -38.87 -6.94
C GLY A 286 -3.14 -38.51 -6.51
N GLU A 287 -2.48 -37.62 -7.25
CA GLU A 287 -1.11 -37.16 -6.94
C GLU A 287 -1.15 -36.10 -5.84
N ARG A 288 -0.36 -36.32 -4.79
CA ARG A 288 -0.12 -35.30 -3.77
C ARG A 288 1.12 -34.54 -4.12
N SER A 289 0.95 -33.28 -4.56
CA SER A 289 2.09 -32.39 -4.72
C SER A 289 2.78 -32.14 -3.38
N LEU A 290 4.11 -32.22 -3.38
CA LEU A 290 4.94 -31.85 -2.22
C LEU A 290 5.09 -30.34 -2.08
N LEU A 291 4.82 -29.58 -3.15
CA LEU A 291 4.80 -28.14 -3.18
C LEU A 291 3.34 -27.66 -3.23
N ASP A 292 3.02 -26.65 -2.41
CA ASP A 292 1.80 -25.87 -2.52
C ASP A 292 1.92 -24.80 -3.63
N GLY A 293 0.84 -24.09 -3.91
CA GLY A 293 0.80 -23.04 -4.95
C GLY A 293 1.83 -21.93 -4.69
N GLU A 294 2.04 -21.52 -3.44
CA GLU A 294 2.99 -20.48 -3.07
C GLU A 294 4.43 -20.90 -3.38
N LYS A 295 4.84 -22.10 -2.94
CA LYS A 295 6.18 -22.60 -3.20
C LYS A 295 6.43 -22.84 -4.68
N LEU A 296 5.40 -23.31 -5.39
CA LEU A 296 5.49 -23.51 -6.83
C LEU A 296 5.65 -22.18 -7.58
N THR A 297 4.89 -21.16 -7.17
CA THR A 297 5.03 -19.81 -7.73
C THR A 297 6.41 -19.23 -7.39
N GLY A 298 6.90 -19.42 -6.16
CA GLY A 298 8.26 -19.05 -5.79
C GLY A 298 9.31 -19.64 -6.74
N ARG A 299 9.18 -20.92 -7.12
CA ARG A 299 10.06 -21.57 -8.11
C ARG A 299 9.94 -20.96 -9.50
N VAL A 300 8.73 -20.58 -9.91
CA VAL A 300 8.52 -19.86 -11.18
C VAL A 300 9.23 -18.51 -11.16
N VAL A 301 9.09 -17.77 -10.07
CA VAL A 301 9.79 -16.48 -9.88
C VAL A 301 11.31 -16.67 -9.92
N ASP A 302 11.84 -17.70 -9.24
CA ASP A 302 13.27 -18.00 -9.27
C ASP A 302 13.80 -18.28 -10.70
N LEU A 303 12.97 -18.91 -11.57
CA LEU A 303 13.33 -19.11 -12.98
C LEU A 303 13.38 -17.82 -13.79
N THR A 304 12.56 -16.81 -13.46
CA THR A 304 12.59 -15.51 -14.18
C THR A 304 13.88 -14.72 -13.91
N GLU A 305 14.57 -14.99 -12.80
CA GLU A 305 15.83 -14.35 -12.43
C GLU A 305 17.06 -15.04 -13.03
N GLN A 306 16.87 -16.21 -13.68
CA GLN A 306 17.98 -16.96 -14.27
C GLN A 306 18.19 -16.55 -15.73
N PRO A 307 19.44 -16.28 -16.14
CA PRO A 307 19.74 -15.87 -17.52
C PRO A 307 19.60 -17.00 -18.53
N PHE A 308 19.54 -18.24 -18.08
CA PHE A 308 19.38 -19.42 -18.92
C PHE A 308 18.57 -20.49 -18.18
N VAL A 309 17.53 -20.99 -18.83
CA VAL A 309 16.67 -22.06 -18.31
C VAL A 309 16.54 -23.16 -19.35
N SER A 310 16.80 -24.42 -18.93
CA SER A 310 16.61 -25.62 -19.74
C SER A 310 15.32 -26.37 -19.40
N SER A 311 14.86 -27.26 -20.29
CA SER A 311 13.75 -28.19 -20.02
C SER A 311 13.99 -29.04 -18.78
N ALA A 312 15.23 -29.43 -18.52
CA ALA A 312 15.63 -30.17 -17.31
C ALA A 312 15.38 -29.37 -16.01
N GLN A 313 15.57 -28.05 -16.02
CA GLN A 313 15.27 -27.21 -14.83
C GLN A 313 13.76 -27.08 -14.60
N VAL A 314 12.98 -26.90 -15.66
CA VAL A 314 11.51 -26.91 -15.57
C VAL A 314 11.01 -28.29 -15.14
N GLY A 315 11.58 -29.37 -15.68
CA GLY A 315 11.32 -30.76 -15.26
C GLY A 315 11.73 -31.03 -13.81
N GLY A 316 12.76 -30.34 -13.31
CA GLY A 316 13.19 -30.39 -11.91
C GLY A 316 12.13 -29.87 -10.95
N ILE A 317 11.36 -28.83 -11.34
CA ILE A 317 10.21 -28.36 -10.55
C ILE A 317 9.13 -29.44 -10.48
N MET A 318 8.80 -30.05 -11.62
CA MET A 318 7.84 -31.16 -11.68
C MET A 318 8.25 -32.35 -10.79
N THR A 319 9.51 -32.70 -10.82
CA THR A 319 10.08 -33.73 -9.94
C THR A 319 9.99 -33.34 -8.47
N SER A 320 10.26 -32.07 -8.14
CA SER A 320 10.13 -31.54 -6.78
C SER A 320 8.69 -31.57 -6.28
N CYS A 321 7.69 -31.48 -7.17
CA CYS A 321 6.29 -31.70 -6.82
C CYS A 321 5.97 -33.16 -6.50
N GLY A 322 6.84 -34.12 -6.84
CA GLY A 322 6.64 -35.55 -6.59
C GLY A 322 5.62 -36.20 -7.52
N ILE A 323 5.35 -35.59 -8.70
CA ILE A 323 4.36 -36.08 -9.69
C ILE A 323 4.94 -37.29 -10.43
N ARG A 324 4.22 -38.43 -10.41
CA ARG A 324 4.67 -39.71 -10.96
C ARG A 324 3.91 -40.12 -12.19
N ALA A 325 2.58 -39.95 -12.18
CA ALA A 325 1.74 -40.38 -13.32
C ALA A 325 2.03 -39.54 -14.56
N LEU A 326 2.29 -40.17 -15.71
CA LEU A 326 2.64 -39.46 -16.97
C LEU A 326 1.56 -38.48 -17.43
N LEU A 327 0.29 -38.81 -17.28
CA LEU A 327 -0.81 -37.89 -17.57
C LEU A 327 -0.79 -36.64 -16.68
N ALA A 328 -0.43 -36.78 -15.40
CA ALA A 328 -0.28 -35.68 -14.49
C ALA A 328 0.95 -34.84 -14.84
N GLN A 329 2.06 -35.46 -15.27
CA GLN A 329 3.26 -34.77 -15.77
C GLN A 329 2.96 -33.95 -17.03
N MET A 330 2.18 -34.48 -17.94
CA MET A 330 1.75 -33.76 -19.14
C MET A 330 0.82 -32.58 -18.81
N ASP A 331 -0.13 -32.75 -17.87
CA ASP A 331 -1.01 -31.66 -17.42
C ASP A 331 -0.18 -30.54 -16.74
N PHE A 332 0.78 -30.92 -15.91
CA PHE A 332 1.73 -30.00 -15.30
C PHE A 332 2.56 -29.23 -16.34
N ALA A 333 3.18 -29.93 -17.32
CA ALA A 333 3.99 -29.29 -18.35
C ALA A 333 3.17 -28.33 -19.21
N ARG A 334 1.92 -28.69 -19.56
CA ARG A 334 0.99 -27.81 -20.26
C ARG A 334 0.66 -26.56 -19.50
N GLU A 335 0.40 -26.68 -18.20
CA GLU A 335 0.07 -25.55 -17.34
C GLU A 335 1.29 -24.62 -17.17
N MET A 336 2.48 -25.17 -16.96
CA MET A 336 3.72 -24.39 -16.88
C MET A 336 3.99 -23.61 -18.16
N LEU A 337 3.79 -24.23 -19.32
CA LEU A 337 3.91 -23.55 -20.61
C LEU A 337 2.92 -22.37 -20.73
N ALA A 338 1.69 -22.56 -20.28
CA ALA A 338 0.69 -21.51 -20.29
C ALA A 338 1.06 -20.37 -19.32
N VAL A 339 1.49 -20.69 -18.10
CA VAL A 339 1.98 -19.72 -17.13
C VAL A 339 3.15 -18.89 -17.71
N PHE A 340 4.16 -19.53 -18.29
CA PHE A 340 5.33 -18.81 -18.83
C PHE A 340 4.98 -17.89 -20.01
N ARG A 341 3.94 -18.22 -20.78
CA ARG A 341 3.43 -17.35 -21.85
C ARG A 341 2.72 -16.11 -21.32
N GLU A 342 2.20 -16.14 -20.12
CA GLU A 342 1.50 -15.02 -19.49
C GLU A 342 2.45 -14.08 -18.71
N LEU A 343 3.63 -14.57 -18.31
CA LEU A 343 4.60 -13.74 -17.59
C LEU A 343 4.98 -12.49 -18.38
N SER A 344 5.04 -11.37 -17.69
CA SER A 344 5.49 -10.10 -18.27
C SER A 344 6.97 -10.18 -18.67
N PRO A 345 7.37 -9.64 -19.83
CA PRO A 345 8.78 -9.51 -20.19
C PRO A 345 9.62 -8.70 -19.16
N ARG A 346 8.99 -7.82 -18.39
CA ARG A 346 9.65 -7.01 -17.35
C ARG A 346 10.12 -7.82 -16.13
N LEU A 347 9.64 -9.05 -15.99
CA LEU A 347 10.12 -9.99 -14.96
C LEU A 347 11.48 -10.62 -15.29
N PHE A 348 12.03 -10.36 -16.46
CA PHE A 348 13.28 -10.96 -16.94
C PHE A 348 14.36 -9.90 -17.10
N ALA A 349 15.62 -10.29 -16.87
CA ALA A 349 16.76 -9.40 -17.10
C ALA A 349 16.81 -8.94 -18.57
N GLU A 350 16.53 -9.87 -19.50
CA GLU A 350 16.36 -9.59 -20.92
C GLU A 350 14.99 -10.09 -21.39
N ALA A 351 14.28 -9.31 -22.19
CA ALA A 351 12.97 -9.72 -22.74
C ALA A 351 13.04 -11.03 -23.54
N SER A 352 14.21 -11.36 -24.09
CA SER A 352 14.48 -12.62 -24.80
C SER A 352 14.43 -13.85 -23.89
N ASP A 353 14.67 -13.72 -22.59
CA ASP A 353 14.75 -14.84 -21.66
C ASP A 353 13.37 -15.47 -21.43
N ARG A 354 12.30 -14.69 -21.57
CA ARG A 354 10.94 -15.20 -21.61
C ARG A 354 10.74 -16.25 -22.74
N PHE A 355 11.27 -15.98 -23.92
CA PHE A 355 11.18 -16.92 -25.03
C PHE A 355 11.98 -18.19 -24.75
N LYS A 356 13.15 -18.09 -24.13
CA LYS A 356 13.98 -19.25 -23.72
C LYS A 356 13.22 -20.11 -22.70
N LEU A 357 12.63 -19.48 -21.69
CA LEU A 357 11.82 -20.19 -20.68
C LEU A 357 10.59 -20.86 -21.30
N THR A 358 9.90 -20.17 -22.21
CA THR A 358 8.76 -20.73 -22.92
C THR A 358 9.16 -21.92 -23.81
N ALA A 359 10.31 -21.83 -24.50
CA ALA A 359 10.86 -22.90 -25.31
C ALA A 359 11.22 -24.13 -24.46
N ALA A 360 11.86 -23.92 -23.30
CA ALA A 360 12.19 -25.00 -22.36
C ALA A 360 10.93 -25.74 -21.85
N ALA A 361 9.85 -25.00 -21.57
CA ALA A 361 8.59 -25.62 -21.17
C ALA A 361 7.90 -26.36 -22.32
N GLN A 362 8.01 -25.85 -23.54
CA GLN A 362 7.49 -26.52 -24.74
C GLN A 362 8.22 -27.84 -24.99
N GLU A 363 9.56 -27.84 -24.90
CA GLU A 363 10.39 -29.02 -24.97
C GLU A 363 9.99 -30.08 -23.93
N LEU A 364 9.81 -29.68 -22.67
CA LEU A 364 9.32 -30.56 -21.61
C LEU A 364 7.96 -31.17 -21.93
N LEU A 365 7.04 -30.38 -22.50
CA LEU A 365 5.72 -30.88 -22.90
C LEU A 365 5.83 -31.90 -24.03
N GLU A 366 6.68 -31.68 -25.04
CA GLU A 366 6.94 -32.59 -26.11
C GLU A 366 7.53 -33.91 -25.60
N GLU A 367 8.60 -33.83 -24.77
CA GLU A 367 9.21 -35.02 -24.16
C GLU A 367 8.21 -35.85 -23.33
N THR A 368 7.32 -35.19 -22.57
CA THR A 368 6.31 -35.89 -21.76
C THR A 368 5.23 -36.52 -22.63
N THR A 369 4.87 -35.88 -23.73
CA THR A 369 3.88 -36.40 -24.69
C THR A 369 4.42 -37.63 -25.43
N ASP A 370 5.68 -37.58 -25.87
CA ASP A 370 6.36 -38.71 -26.52
C ASP A 370 6.45 -39.94 -25.62
N ARG A 371 6.83 -39.70 -24.33
CA ARG A 371 6.87 -40.79 -23.33
C ARG A 371 5.51 -41.42 -23.09
N LEU A 372 4.42 -40.63 -23.09
CA LEU A 372 3.07 -41.13 -22.94
C LEU A 372 2.69 -42.00 -24.16
N ALA A 373 3.01 -41.53 -25.35
CA ALA A 373 2.75 -42.30 -26.58
C ALA A 373 3.50 -43.64 -26.62
N GLU A 374 4.78 -43.66 -26.21
CA GLU A 374 5.59 -44.87 -26.09
C GLU A 374 5.00 -45.88 -25.07
N GLU A 375 4.51 -45.40 -23.92
CA GLU A 375 3.84 -46.25 -22.91
C GLU A 375 2.55 -46.86 -23.47
N GLU A 376 1.71 -46.05 -24.13
CA GLU A 376 0.48 -46.55 -24.77
C GLU A 376 0.74 -47.62 -25.84
N GLU A 377 1.77 -47.41 -26.66
CA GLU A 377 2.16 -48.42 -27.65
C GLU A 377 2.70 -49.69 -26.97
N ALA A 378 3.51 -49.54 -25.92
CA ALA A 378 4.04 -50.68 -25.19
C ALA A 378 2.92 -51.48 -24.54
N GLU A 379 1.90 -50.81 -23.99
CA GLU A 379 0.73 -51.46 -23.40
C GLU A 379 -0.12 -52.20 -24.47
N LYS A 380 -0.34 -51.56 -25.66
CA LYS A 380 -1.03 -52.20 -26.78
C LYS A 380 -0.31 -53.49 -27.21
N ARG A 381 1.02 -53.45 -27.36
CA ARG A 381 1.83 -54.62 -27.70
C ARG A 381 1.76 -55.73 -26.64
N ARG A 382 1.71 -55.37 -25.33
CA ARG A 382 1.51 -56.33 -24.24
C ARG A 382 0.14 -57.03 -24.33
N ARG A 383 -0.93 -56.23 -24.48
CA ARG A 383 -2.31 -56.75 -24.61
C ARG A 383 -2.48 -57.65 -25.86
N GLU A 384 -1.81 -57.33 -26.98
CA GLU A 384 -1.81 -58.17 -28.18
C GLU A 384 -1.06 -59.49 -27.97
N LYS A 385 0.09 -59.46 -27.27
CA LYS A 385 0.83 -60.70 -26.91
C LYS A 385 0.01 -61.59 -25.99
N GLU A 386 -0.65 -61.04 -24.99
CA GLU A 386 -1.53 -61.79 -24.09
C GLU A 386 -2.69 -62.45 -24.82
N LYS A 387 -3.34 -61.71 -25.74
CA LYS A 387 -4.42 -62.26 -26.60
C LYS A 387 -3.93 -63.40 -27.49
N ARG A 388 -2.70 -63.32 -27.99
CA ARG A 388 -2.08 -64.41 -28.84
C ARG A 388 -1.63 -65.60 -28.00
N GLY A 389 -1.06 -65.37 -26.82
CA GLY A 389 -0.61 -66.40 -25.90
C GLY A 389 -1.76 -67.22 -25.25
N GLY A 390 -2.93 -66.59 -25.04
CA GLY A 390 -4.11 -67.25 -24.47
C GLY A 390 -4.89 -68.12 -25.48
N ARG A 391 -4.43 -68.24 -26.75
CA ARG A 391 -5.04 -69.06 -27.80
C ARG A 391 -4.23 -70.34 -28.18
N GLN A 392 -3.36 -70.77 -27.26
CA GLN A 392 -2.80 -72.10 -27.43
C GLN A 392 -3.68 -73.12 -26.72
N PRO A 393 -4.21 -74.15 -27.43
CA PRO A 393 -5.05 -75.20 -26.88
C PRO A 393 -4.28 -76.10 -25.93
#